data_bfbeedded04f076c62c6c2e1e33f993f
#
_entry.id   bfbeedded04f076c62c6c2e1e33f993f
#
_cell.length_a   1.000
_cell.length_b   1.000
_cell.length_c   1.000
_cell.angle_alpha   90.00
_cell.angle_beta   90.00
_cell.angle_gamma   90.00
#
_symmetry.space_group_name_H-M   'P 1'
#
loop_
_entity.id
_entity.type
_entity.pdbx_description
1 polymer ?
#
loop_
_entity_poly.entity_id
_entity_poly.type
_entity_poly.pdbx_seq_one_letter_code
_entity_poly.pdbx_strand_id
1 'polypeptide(L)'
;MDTSQYLVIFFQILGSLALLIYGMKVMSEALQKMAGSQLRHILGAMTTNRFTGMLTGTFITCAVQSSSATTVMTVSFVNAGLLTLAQAISVIMGANIGTTFTAWIMSLGYNVDLTIVVFPAFFLGIMLIYSKKRRYFGDFLFGIAFLFFSLVLLSSAGKALDLEHNPAVIDFFGSFDTKSHFTIVVFLLIGTLITCIVQYRVLLR
;
A
#
# COMPACT_ATOMS: atom_id res chain seq x y z
N MET A 1 -32.63 -9.50 2.00
CA MET A 1 -31.77 -8.98 3.11
C MET A 1 -32.50 -7.90 3.85
N ASP A 2 -32.53 -7.93 5.17
CA ASP A 2 -33.17 -6.90 5.99
C ASP A 2 -32.31 -5.64 6.07
N THR A 3 -32.96 -4.48 6.31
CA THR A 3 -32.27 -3.18 6.43
C THR A 3 -31.13 -3.21 7.47
N SER A 4 -31.29 -3.99 8.53
CA SER A 4 -30.29 -4.19 9.58
C SER A 4 -29.02 -4.89 9.04
N GLN A 5 -29.17 -5.85 8.13
CA GLN A 5 -28.05 -6.56 7.52
C GLN A 5 -27.23 -5.61 6.61
N TYR A 6 -27.89 -4.76 5.83
CA TYR A 6 -27.18 -3.77 5.00
C TYR A 6 -26.37 -2.79 5.86
N LEU A 7 -26.91 -2.35 7.00
CA LEU A 7 -26.21 -1.47 7.94
C LEU A 7 -24.97 -2.17 8.52
N VAL A 8 -25.10 -3.42 8.92
CA VAL A 8 -23.95 -4.20 9.46
C VAL A 8 -22.86 -4.33 8.40
N ILE A 9 -23.20 -4.70 7.16
CA ILE A 9 -22.22 -4.85 6.09
C ILE A 9 -21.56 -3.50 5.76
N PHE A 10 -22.32 -2.41 5.73
CA PHE A 10 -21.81 -1.07 5.52
C PHE A 10 -20.73 -0.69 6.56
N PHE A 11 -21.04 -0.88 7.86
CA PHE A 11 -20.08 -0.62 8.93
C PHE A 11 -18.91 -1.61 8.90
N GLN A 12 -19.12 -2.84 8.49
CA GLN A 12 -18.05 -3.82 8.31
C GLN A 12 -17.07 -3.38 7.21
N ILE A 13 -17.57 -2.86 6.07
CA ILE A 13 -16.73 -2.32 5.00
C ILE A 13 -15.96 -1.11 5.49
N LEU A 14 -16.61 -0.15 6.13
CA LEU A 14 -15.94 1.04 6.66
C LEU A 14 -14.88 0.69 7.71
N GLY A 15 -15.19 -0.23 8.62
CA GLY A 15 -14.27 -0.71 9.65
C GLY A 15 -13.07 -1.45 9.03
N SER A 16 -13.32 -2.28 8.01
CA SER A 16 -12.26 -2.99 7.29
C SER A 16 -11.33 -2.02 6.56
N LEU A 17 -11.85 -1.00 5.89
CA LEU A 17 -11.05 0.03 5.24
C LEU A 17 -10.24 0.85 6.25
N ALA A 18 -10.83 1.22 7.38
CA ALA A 18 -10.12 1.92 8.44
C ALA A 18 -8.97 1.07 9.00
N LEU A 19 -9.22 -0.23 9.22
CA LEU A 19 -8.22 -1.17 9.69
C LEU A 19 -7.10 -1.40 8.66
N LEU A 20 -7.45 -1.44 7.37
CA LEU A 20 -6.48 -1.53 6.26
C LEU A 20 -5.52 -0.34 6.28
N ILE A 21 -6.07 0.88 6.34
CA ILE A 21 -5.28 2.12 6.37
C ILE A 21 -4.39 2.15 7.63
N TYR A 22 -4.94 1.75 8.77
CA TYR A 22 -4.19 1.70 10.03
C TYR A 22 -3.06 0.66 9.97
N GLY A 23 -3.33 -0.54 9.46
CA GLY A 23 -2.34 -1.60 9.29
C GLY A 23 -1.19 -1.17 8.38
N MET A 24 -1.49 -0.55 7.23
CA MET A 24 -0.47 0.02 6.34
C MET A 24 0.37 1.08 7.05
N LYS A 25 -0.26 1.97 7.82
CA LYS A 25 0.44 3.01 8.58
C LYS A 25 1.39 2.41 9.60
N VAL A 26 0.93 1.49 10.44
CA VAL A 26 1.74 0.82 11.48
C VAL A 26 2.91 0.07 10.86
N MET A 27 2.67 -0.69 9.79
CA MET A 27 3.71 -1.40 9.03
C MET A 27 4.77 -0.44 8.50
N SER A 28 4.34 0.64 7.83
CA SER A 28 5.23 1.65 7.25
C SER A 28 6.07 2.36 8.32
N GLU A 29 5.45 2.81 9.42
CA GLU A 29 6.18 3.47 10.51
C GLU A 29 7.19 2.53 11.19
N ALA A 30 6.83 1.26 11.36
CA ALA A 30 7.72 0.26 11.92
C ALA A 30 8.95 0.04 11.02
N LEU A 31 8.75 -0.11 9.71
CA LEU A 31 9.84 -0.23 8.74
C LEU A 31 10.73 1.01 8.71
N GLN A 32 10.15 2.21 8.74
CA GLN A 32 10.90 3.46 8.80
C GLN A 32 11.76 3.54 10.06
N LYS A 33 11.22 3.15 11.21
CA LYS A 33 11.97 3.13 12.50
C LYS A 33 13.07 2.07 12.50
N MET A 34 12.86 0.91 11.87
CA MET A 34 13.88 -0.14 11.74
C MET A 34 15.03 0.26 10.82
N ALA A 35 14.71 0.89 9.70
CA ALA A 35 15.64 1.12 8.60
C ALA A 35 16.11 2.59 8.46
N GLY A 36 15.64 3.50 9.28
CA GLY A 36 15.73 4.94 9.05
C GLY A 36 17.13 5.51 8.78
N SER A 37 18.16 5.08 9.52
CA SER A 37 19.55 5.51 9.27
C SER A 37 20.17 4.80 8.05
N GLN A 38 19.84 3.53 7.86
CA GLN A 38 20.35 2.73 6.75
C GLN A 38 19.75 3.17 5.41
N LEU A 39 18.46 3.56 5.38
CA LEU A 39 17.81 4.07 4.16
C LEU A 39 18.50 5.32 3.62
N ARG A 40 18.92 6.23 4.52
CA ARG A 40 19.68 7.42 4.12
C ARG A 40 21.05 7.07 3.55
N HIS A 41 21.73 6.11 4.14
CA HIS A 41 23.04 5.65 3.68
C HIS A 41 22.92 4.96 2.31
N ILE A 42 21.91 4.10 2.13
CA ILE A 42 21.63 3.42 0.86
C ILE A 42 21.34 4.43 -0.25
N LEU A 43 20.51 5.46 0.01
CA LEU A 43 20.22 6.51 -0.95
C LEU A 43 21.49 7.23 -1.44
N GLY A 44 22.40 7.59 -0.54
CA GLY A 44 23.64 8.28 -0.90
C GLY A 44 24.67 7.39 -1.60
N ALA A 45 24.77 6.12 -1.20
CA ALA A 45 25.82 5.22 -1.67
C ALA A 45 25.48 4.46 -2.96
N MET A 46 24.19 4.14 -3.19
CA MET A 46 23.77 3.23 -4.27
C MET A 46 23.20 3.96 -5.52
N THR A 47 23.15 5.29 -5.53
CA THR A 47 22.63 6.07 -6.66
C THR A 47 23.72 6.51 -7.64
N THR A 48 24.63 5.60 -7.99
CA THR A 48 25.78 5.93 -8.86
C THR A 48 25.40 6.14 -10.32
N ASN A 49 24.35 5.51 -10.81
CA ASN A 49 23.82 5.66 -12.16
C ASN A 49 22.28 5.64 -12.17
N ARG A 50 21.66 5.92 -13.33
CA ARG A 50 20.21 6.01 -13.46
C ARG A 50 19.49 4.71 -13.12
N PHE A 51 20.06 3.57 -13.48
CA PHE A 51 19.46 2.27 -13.23
C PHE A 51 19.54 1.88 -11.76
N THR A 52 20.70 2.04 -11.13
CA THR A 52 20.85 1.80 -9.68
C THR A 52 20.02 2.79 -8.86
N GLY A 53 19.90 4.06 -9.29
CA GLY A 53 19.01 5.02 -8.66
C GLY A 53 17.54 4.56 -8.69
N MET A 54 17.07 4.06 -9.82
CA MET A 54 15.71 3.53 -9.97
C MET A 54 15.49 2.30 -9.06
N LEU A 55 16.42 1.34 -9.05
CA LEU A 55 16.34 0.17 -8.16
C LEU A 55 16.35 0.58 -6.69
N THR A 56 17.19 1.55 -6.32
CA THR A 56 17.25 2.10 -4.95
C THR A 56 15.93 2.73 -4.55
N GLY A 57 15.34 3.56 -5.41
CA GLY A 57 14.03 4.16 -5.17
C GLY A 57 12.92 3.13 -5.04
N THR A 58 12.92 2.10 -5.89
CA THR A 58 11.99 0.97 -5.81
C THR A 58 12.11 0.26 -4.48
N PHE A 59 13.32 -0.13 -4.09
CA PHE A 59 13.59 -0.85 -2.84
C PHE A 59 13.19 -0.04 -1.61
N ILE A 60 13.58 1.25 -1.56
CA ILE A 60 13.23 2.13 -0.44
C ILE A 60 11.71 2.29 -0.34
N THR A 61 11.03 2.51 -1.45
CA THR A 61 9.57 2.67 -1.43
C THR A 61 8.86 1.37 -1.08
N CYS A 62 9.33 0.22 -1.53
CA CYS A 62 8.82 -1.07 -1.06
C CYS A 62 8.96 -1.24 0.45
N ALA A 63 10.11 -0.81 1.01
CA ALA A 63 10.37 -0.90 2.45
C ALA A 63 9.57 0.12 3.25
N VAL A 64 9.52 1.38 2.78
CA VAL A 64 8.82 2.48 3.47
C VAL A 64 7.32 2.47 3.22
N GLN A 65 6.87 1.83 2.14
CA GLN A 65 5.47 1.81 1.68
C GLN A 65 4.89 3.22 1.45
N SER A 66 5.76 4.19 1.12
CA SER A 66 5.37 5.58 0.89
C SER A 66 6.29 6.22 -0.15
N SER A 67 5.80 6.36 -1.37
CA SER A 67 6.51 7.07 -2.43
C SER A 67 6.67 8.57 -2.13
N SER A 68 5.70 9.16 -1.44
CA SER A 68 5.77 10.57 -1.01
C SER A 68 6.91 10.78 -0.01
N ALA A 69 7.08 9.90 0.98
CA ALA A 69 8.18 9.98 1.93
C ALA A 69 9.54 9.79 1.23
N THR A 70 9.64 8.85 0.30
CA THR A 70 10.85 8.63 -0.51
C THR A 70 11.16 9.87 -1.37
N THR A 71 10.16 10.49 -1.97
CA THR A 71 10.31 11.71 -2.78
C THR A 71 10.80 12.87 -1.93
N VAL A 72 10.17 13.14 -0.78
CA VAL A 72 10.59 14.23 0.13
C VAL A 72 12.02 14.01 0.62
N MET A 73 12.38 12.77 0.96
CA MET A 73 13.75 12.43 1.34
C MET A 73 14.73 12.69 0.19
N THR A 74 14.38 12.30 -1.02
CA THR A 74 15.21 12.50 -2.22
C THR A 74 15.41 13.98 -2.51
N VAL A 75 14.34 14.79 -2.46
CA VAL A 75 14.43 16.25 -2.63
C VAL A 75 15.31 16.88 -1.55
N SER A 76 15.18 16.42 -0.30
CA SER A 76 16.04 16.91 0.79
C SER A 76 17.53 16.62 0.53
N PHE A 77 17.83 15.46 -0.08
CA PHE A 77 19.22 15.11 -0.45
C PHE A 77 19.76 15.94 -1.62
N VAL A 78 18.91 16.28 -2.60
CA VAL A 78 19.30 17.22 -3.66
C VAL A 78 19.61 18.59 -3.08
N ASN A 79 18.75 19.09 -2.20
CA ASN A 79 18.95 20.39 -1.54
C ASN A 79 20.21 20.41 -0.65
N ALA A 80 20.59 19.28 -0.07
CA ALA A 80 21.82 19.13 0.69
C ALA A 80 23.08 18.91 -0.20
N GLY A 81 22.94 18.87 -1.51
CA GLY A 81 24.04 18.60 -2.45
C GLY A 81 24.54 17.16 -2.45
N LEU A 82 23.80 16.23 -1.84
CA LEU A 82 24.17 14.81 -1.74
C LEU A 82 23.76 14.00 -2.96
N LEU A 83 22.79 14.48 -3.73
CA LEU A 83 22.33 13.87 -4.98
C LEU A 83 22.25 14.91 -6.08
N THR A 84 22.60 14.50 -7.30
CA THR A 84 22.34 15.29 -8.50
C THR A 84 20.86 15.19 -8.90
N LEU A 85 20.36 16.15 -9.66
CA LEU A 85 18.99 16.12 -10.17
C LEU A 85 18.69 14.85 -10.99
N ALA A 86 19.64 14.41 -11.81
CA ALA A 86 19.49 13.20 -12.63
C ALA A 86 19.35 11.92 -11.77
N GLN A 87 20.11 11.83 -10.68
CA GLN A 87 19.99 10.74 -9.70
C GLN A 87 18.65 10.79 -8.99
N ALA A 88 18.22 11.97 -8.55
CA ALA A 88 16.94 12.18 -7.89
C ALA A 88 15.75 11.77 -8.77
N ILE A 89 15.74 12.17 -10.03
CA ILE A 89 14.69 11.74 -10.99
C ILE A 89 14.65 10.22 -11.09
N SER A 90 15.80 9.55 -11.16
CA SER A 90 15.85 8.09 -11.24
C SER A 90 15.29 7.42 -9.99
N VAL A 91 15.58 7.95 -8.80
CA VAL A 91 15.03 7.47 -7.52
C VAL A 91 13.51 7.65 -7.48
N ILE A 92 13.00 8.80 -7.92
CA ILE A 92 11.55 9.11 -7.95
C ILE A 92 10.83 8.17 -8.93
N MET A 93 11.41 7.90 -10.11
CA MET A 93 10.87 6.89 -11.03
C MET A 93 10.79 5.51 -10.38
N GLY A 94 11.84 5.10 -9.66
CA GLY A 94 11.86 3.87 -8.89
C GLY A 94 10.82 3.85 -7.76
N ALA A 95 10.62 4.97 -7.07
CA ALA A 95 9.62 5.09 -6.02
C ALA A 95 8.20 4.81 -6.54
N ASN A 96 7.87 5.25 -7.75
CA ASN A 96 6.59 4.95 -8.38
C ASN A 96 6.43 3.46 -8.68
N ILE A 97 7.50 2.78 -9.11
CA ILE A 97 7.50 1.33 -9.31
C ILE A 97 7.33 0.61 -7.96
N GLY A 98 8.02 1.06 -6.91
CA GLY A 98 7.93 0.48 -5.56
C GLY A 98 6.51 0.50 -4.98
N THR A 99 5.69 1.48 -5.34
CA THR A 99 4.28 1.56 -4.92
C THR A 99 3.45 0.38 -5.45
N THR A 100 3.78 -0.16 -6.64
CA THR A 100 3.06 -1.30 -7.21
C THR A 100 3.26 -2.58 -6.40
N PHE A 101 4.35 -2.68 -5.64
CA PHE A 101 4.64 -3.84 -4.80
C PHE A 101 3.55 -4.08 -3.74
N THR A 102 2.97 -3.02 -3.19
CA THR A 102 1.81 -3.11 -2.28
C THR A 102 0.62 -3.78 -2.95
N ALA A 103 0.32 -3.40 -4.19
CA ALA A 103 -0.76 -4.01 -4.96
C ALA A 103 -0.50 -5.50 -5.24
N TRP A 104 0.77 -5.89 -5.48
CA TRP A 104 1.16 -7.29 -5.63
C TRP A 104 0.93 -8.09 -4.35
N ILE A 105 1.32 -7.56 -3.20
CA ILE A 105 1.08 -8.21 -1.90
C ILE A 105 -0.43 -8.41 -1.68
N MET A 106 -1.23 -7.40 -1.97
CA MET A 106 -2.69 -7.48 -1.84
C MET A 106 -3.29 -8.52 -2.79
N SER A 107 -2.82 -8.57 -4.04
CA SER A 107 -3.28 -9.53 -5.05
C SER A 107 -2.94 -10.98 -4.69
N LEU A 108 -1.74 -11.23 -4.16
CA LEU A 108 -1.35 -12.56 -3.65
C LEU A 108 -2.24 -13.00 -2.49
N GLY A 109 -2.64 -12.05 -1.64
CA GLY A 109 -3.54 -12.32 -0.51
C GLY A 109 -4.95 -12.74 -0.92
N TYR A 110 -5.38 -12.48 -2.13
CA TYR A 110 -6.72 -12.88 -2.60
C TYR A 110 -6.83 -14.38 -2.87
N ASN A 111 -5.73 -15.04 -3.23
CA ASN A 111 -5.69 -16.46 -3.60
C ASN A 111 -5.20 -17.39 -2.47
N VAL A 112 -4.74 -16.84 -1.35
CA VAL A 112 -4.21 -17.60 -0.21
C VAL A 112 -5.15 -17.42 0.98
N ASP A 113 -5.33 -18.49 1.77
CA ASP A 113 -6.03 -18.37 3.05
C ASP A 113 -5.18 -17.53 4.02
N LEU A 114 -5.42 -16.21 3.98
CA LEU A 114 -4.68 -15.22 4.77
C LEU A 114 -4.79 -15.47 6.28
N THR A 115 -5.79 -16.22 6.72
CA THR A 115 -6.02 -16.56 8.13
C THR A 115 -4.82 -17.29 8.73
N ILE A 116 -4.15 -18.12 7.90
CA ILE A 116 -2.96 -18.89 8.31
C ILE A 116 -1.80 -17.93 8.68
N VAL A 117 -1.73 -16.77 8.05
CA VAL A 117 -0.66 -15.76 8.29
C VAL A 117 -1.06 -14.78 9.40
N VAL A 118 -2.33 -14.40 9.44
CA VAL A 118 -2.85 -13.35 10.34
C VAL A 118 -2.68 -13.73 11.81
N PHE A 119 -3.12 -14.91 12.24
CA PHE A 119 -3.07 -15.28 13.64
C PHE A 119 -1.64 -15.49 14.18
N PRO A 120 -0.73 -16.19 13.48
CA PRO A 120 0.67 -16.22 13.90
C PRO A 120 1.34 -14.86 13.93
N ALA A 121 1.02 -13.97 12.97
CA ALA A 121 1.58 -12.63 12.94
C ALA A 121 1.12 -11.79 14.14
N PHE A 122 -0.14 -11.88 14.56
CA PHE A 122 -0.62 -11.27 15.80
C PHE A 122 0.09 -11.83 17.03
N PHE A 123 0.19 -13.15 17.15
CA PHE A 123 0.82 -13.80 18.30
C PHE A 123 2.30 -13.43 18.44
N LEU A 124 3.06 -13.57 17.34
CA LEU A 124 4.48 -13.21 17.33
C LEU A 124 4.67 -11.69 17.48
N GLY A 125 3.80 -10.89 16.90
CA GLY A 125 3.81 -9.45 17.03
C GLY A 125 3.70 -9.02 18.49
N ILE A 126 2.73 -9.53 19.22
CA ILE A 126 2.56 -9.26 20.66
C ILE A 126 3.80 -9.68 21.46
N MET A 127 4.33 -10.87 21.25
CA MET A 127 5.53 -11.32 21.95
C MET A 127 6.73 -10.38 21.73
N LEU A 128 6.89 -9.88 20.51
CA LEU A 128 8.03 -9.05 20.14
C LEU A 128 7.89 -7.58 20.56
N ILE A 129 6.66 -7.04 20.64
CA ILE A 129 6.41 -5.68 21.13
C ILE A 129 6.90 -5.49 22.56
N TYR A 130 6.74 -6.50 23.43
CA TYR A 130 7.24 -6.44 24.80
C TYR A 130 8.76 -6.59 24.91
N SER A 131 9.46 -6.99 23.84
CA SER A 131 10.91 -7.08 23.80
C SER A 131 11.53 -5.72 23.45
N LYS A 132 12.30 -5.10 24.37
CA LYS A 132 12.96 -3.79 24.16
C LYS A 132 13.81 -3.73 22.89
N LYS A 133 14.43 -4.85 22.46
CA LYS A 133 15.34 -4.91 21.30
C LYS A 133 14.61 -5.11 19.97
N ARG A 134 13.42 -5.74 19.96
CA ARG A 134 12.72 -6.15 18.74
C ARG A 134 11.33 -5.53 18.61
N ARG A 135 11.04 -4.50 19.38
CA ARG A 135 9.73 -3.83 19.39
C ARG A 135 9.24 -3.41 18.01
N TYR A 136 10.10 -2.75 17.24
CA TYR A 136 9.73 -2.30 15.90
C TYR A 136 9.42 -3.45 14.92
N PHE A 137 10.09 -4.59 15.09
CA PHE A 137 9.76 -5.78 14.32
C PHE A 137 8.40 -6.37 14.76
N GLY A 138 8.06 -6.28 16.04
CA GLY A 138 6.71 -6.61 16.53
C GLY A 138 5.65 -5.68 15.94
N ASP A 139 5.88 -4.38 15.93
CA ASP A 139 4.99 -3.39 15.31
C ASP A 139 4.80 -3.67 13.80
N PHE A 140 5.86 -4.07 13.10
CA PHE A 140 5.79 -4.47 11.69
C PHE A 140 4.90 -5.69 11.46
N LEU A 141 5.06 -6.74 12.27
CA LEU A 141 4.20 -7.93 12.20
C LEU A 141 2.75 -7.60 12.50
N PHE A 142 2.49 -6.71 13.47
CA PHE A 142 1.15 -6.23 13.76
C PHE A 142 0.54 -5.47 12.59
N GLY A 143 1.32 -4.60 11.94
CA GLY A 143 0.89 -3.89 10.75
C GLY A 143 0.48 -4.83 9.61
N ILE A 144 1.30 -5.87 9.35
CA ILE A 144 0.97 -6.92 8.37
C ILE A 144 -0.29 -7.70 8.79
N ALA A 145 -0.40 -8.06 10.05
CA ALA A 145 -1.56 -8.80 10.55
C ALA A 145 -2.85 -7.99 10.38
N PHE A 146 -2.87 -6.71 10.72
CA PHE A 146 -4.01 -5.82 10.49
C PHE A 146 -4.34 -5.64 9.01
N LEU A 147 -3.30 -5.50 8.16
CA LEU A 147 -3.48 -5.38 6.72
C LEU A 147 -4.19 -6.62 6.16
N PHE A 148 -3.68 -7.80 6.42
CA PHE A 148 -4.29 -9.04 5.93
C PHE A 148 -5.63 -9.34 6.58
N PHE A 149 -5.79 -9.07 7.86
CA PHE A 149 -7.07 -9.25 8.55
C PHE A 149 -8.16 -8.34 7.96
N SER A 150 -7.82 -7.10 7.65
CA SER A 150 -8.75 -6.20 6.98
C SER A 150 -9.17 -6.68 5.60
N LEU A 151 -8.25 -7.30 4.84
CA LEU A 151 -8.58 -7.90 3.53
C LEU A 151 -9.52 -9.09 3.68
N VAL A 152 -9.34 -9.93 4.71
CA VAL A 152 -10.26 -11.04 5.03
C VAL A 152 -11.66 -10.49 5.34
N LEU A 153 -11.76 -9.48 6.18
CA LEU A 153 -13.03 -8.85 6.53
C LEU A 153 -13.71 -8.19 5.31
N LEU A 154 -12.92 -7.50 4.47
CA LEU A 154 -13.43 -6.86 3.27
C LEU A 154 -13.95 -7.90 2.25
N SER A 155 -13.20 -8.99 2.06
CA SER A 155 -13.63 -10.12 1.21
C SER A 155 -14.91 -10.75 1.74
N SER A 156 -15.02 -10.95 3.06
CA SER A 156 -16.23 -11.48 3.71
C SER A 156 -17.44 -10.57 3.49
N ALA A 157 -17.27 -9.25 3.63
CA ALA A 157 -18.33 -8.27 3.36
C ALA A 157 -18.75 -8.26 1.89
N GLY A 158 -17.79 -8.37 0.97
CA GLY A 158 -18.06 -8.47 -0.48
C GLY A 158 -18.87 -9.72 -0.84
N LYS A 159 -18.53 -10.87 -0.25
CA LYS A 159 -19.31 -12.11 -0.42
C LYS A 159 -20.70 -12.02 0.18
N ALA A 160 -20.85 -11.34 1.32
CA ALA A 160 -22.16 -11.14 1.95
C ALA A 160 -23.10 -10.25 1.10
N LEU A 161 -22.55 -9.34 0.28
CA LEU A 161 -23.31 -8.54 -0.68
C LEU A 161 -23.68 -9.29 -1.96
N ASP A 162 -23.12 -10.50 -2.16
CA ASP A 162 -23.30 -11.32 -3.35
C ASP A 162 -23.13 -10.53 -4.68
N LEU A 163 -22.10 -9.70 -4.71
CA LEU A 163 -21.81 -8.81 -5.85
C LEU A 163 -21.49 -9.61 -7.13
N GLU A 164 -20.94 -10.81 -6.95
CA GLU A 164 -20.55 -11.69 -8.07
C GLU A 164 -21.77 -12.22 -8.85
N HIS A 165 -22.93 -12.36 -8.21
CA HIS A 165 -24.14 -12.85 -8.81
C HIS A 165 -25.23 -11.77 -9.00
N ASN A 166 -24.93 -10.52 -8.64
CA ASN A 166 -25.88 -9.43 -8.79
C ASN A 166 -26.00 -9.03 -10.26
N PRO A 167 -27.19 -9.19 -10.90
CA PRO A 167 -27.37 -8.90 -12.32
C PRO A 167 -26.97 -7.47 -12.69
N ALA A 168 -27.28 -6.49 -11.84
CA ALA A 168 -26.96 -5.10 -12.11
C ALA A 168 -25.43 -4.84 -12.13
N VAL A 169 -24.66 -5.57 -11.30
CA VAL A 169 -23.19 -5.48 -11.27
C VAL A 169 -22.61 -6.18 -12.50
N ILE A 170 -23.13 -7.37 -12.84
CA ILE A 170 -22.69 -8.13 -13.99
C ILE A 170 -22.97 -7.36 -15.28
N ASP A 171 -24.17 -6.81 -15.44
CA ASP A 171 -24.58 -6.02 -16.61
C ASP A 171 -23.76 -4.73 -16.71
N PHE A 172 -23.50 -4.05 -15.59
CA PHE A 172 -22.68 -2.84 -15.56
C PHE A 172 -21.25 -3.14 -16.04
N PHE A 173 -20.58 -4.13 -15.47
CA PHE A 173 -19.23 -4.50 -15.90
C PHE A 173 -19.19 -5.20 -17.25
N GLY A 174 -20.22 -5.98 -17.59
CA GLY A 174 -20.37 -6.65 -18.89
C GLY A 174 -20.61 -5.69 -20.04
N SER A 175 -21.16 -4.49 -19.76
CA SER A 175 -21.36 -3.44 -20.77
C SER A 175 -20.03 -2.81 -21.25
N PHE A 176 -18.93 -3.01 -20.50
CA PHE A 176 -17.62 -2.51 -20.89
C PHE A 176 -16.83 -3.59 -21.62
N ASP A 177 -16.61 -3.39 -22.90
CA ASP A 177 -15.72 -4.25 -23.68
C ASP A 177 -14.26 -4.02 -23.23
N THR A 178 -13.72 -4.98 -22.48
CA THR A 178 -12.34 -4.93 -21.95
C THR A 178 -11.27 -4.95 -23.04
N LYS A 179 -11.62 -5.31 -24.27
CA LYS A 179 -10.74 -5.29 -25.44
C LYS A 179 -10.76 -3.95 -26.17
N SER A 180 -11.74 -3.09 -25.88
CA SER A 180 -11.84 -1.78 -26.49
C SER A 180 -10.81 -0.82 -25.91
N HIS A 181 -9.97 -0.25 -26.76
CA HIS A 181 -9.02 0.81 -26.37
C HIS A 181 -9.72 2.01 -25.73
N PHE A 182 -10.95 2.31 -26.15
CA PHE A 182 -11.75 3.38 -25.56
C PHE A 182 -12.07 3.12 -24.10
N THR A 183 -12.50 1.91 -23.75
CA THR A 183 -12.80 1.50 -22.38
C THR A 183 -11.55 1.63 -21.49
N ILE A 184 -10.39 1.17 -21.98
CA ILE A 184 -9.11 1.28 -21.26
C ILE A 184 -8.76 2.74 -20.98
N VAL A 185 -8.89 3.63 -21.98
CA VAL A 185 -8.62 5.06 -21.84
C VAL A 185 -9.56 5.72 -20.82
N VAL A 186 -10.86 5.39 -20.85
CA VAL A 186 -11.85 5.93 -19.90
C VAL A 186 -11.51 5.53 -18.46
N PHE A 187 -11.22 4.24 -18.20
CA PHE A 187 -10.85 3.79 -16.86
C PHE A 187 -9.52 4.39 -16.40
N LEU A 188 -8.56 4.55 -17.30
CA LEU A 188 -7.29 5.22 -17.00
C LEU A 188 -7.51 6.68 -16.60
N LEU A 189 -8.34 7.43 -17.33
CA LEU A 189 -8.68 8.81 -17.03
C LEU A 189 -9.41 8.93 -15.69
N ILE A 190 -10.39 8.06 -15.42
CA ILE A 190 -11.10 8.04 -14.13
C ILE A 190 -10.13 7.76 -12.98
N GLY A 191 -9.29 6.75 -13.10
CA GLY A 191 -8.30 6.40 -12.09
C GLY A 191 -7.30 7.53 -11.85
N THR A 192 -6.82 8.18 -12.91
CA THR A 192 -5.93 9.34 -12.82
C THR A 192 -6.60 10.50 -12.10
N LEU A 193 -7.85 10.80 -12.45
CA LEU A 193 -8.61 11.90 -11.84
C LEU A 193 -8.86 11.67 -10.35
N ILE A 194 -9.25 10.44 -9.96
CA ILE A 194 -9.42 10.06 -8.56
C ILE A 194 -8.08 10.20 -7.81
N THR A 195 -6.99 9.72 -8.37
CA THR A 195 -5.65 9.80 -7.77
C THR A 195 -5.23 11.26 -7.58
N CYS A 196 -5.43 12.10 -8.60
CA CYS A 196 -5.13 13.54 -8.51
C CYS A 196 -5.93 14.22 -7.38
N ILE A 197 -7.22 13.93 -7.25
CA ILE A 197 -8.08 14.51 -6.20
C ILE A 197 -7.60 14.08 -4.81
N VAL A 198 -7.29 12.79 -4.63
CA VAL A 198 -6.83 12.25 -3.35
C VAL A 198 -5.45 12.82 -2.98
N GLN A 199 -4.50 12.85 -3.91
CA GLN A 199 -3.16 13.40 -3.65
C GLN A 199 -3.17 14.91 -3.42
N TYR A 200 -3.99 15.66 -4.14
CA TYR A 200 -4.11 17.10 -3.94
C TYR A 200 -4.48 17.46 -2.50
N ARG A 201 -5.37 16.69 -1.87
CA ARG A 201 -5.73 16.88 -0.46
C ARG A 201 -4.58 16.55 0.51
N VAL A 202 -3.67 15.66 0.14
CA VAL A 202 -2.51 15.30 0.97
C VAL A 202 -1.43 16.38 0.91
N LEU A 203 -1.29 17.06 -0.23
CA LEU A 203 -0.31 18.15 -0.43
C LEU A 203 -0.71 19.46 0.26
N LEU A 204 -1.99 19.67 0.57
CA LEU A 204 -2.50 20.88 1.24
C LEU A 204 -2.53 20.77 2.76
N ARG A 205 -2.10 19.66 3.34
CA ARG A 205 -1.91 19.46 4.78
C ARG A 205 -0.43 19.45 5.14
#